data_d9574faed84ccd5cb3200dadb25ed660
#
_entry.id   d9574faed84ccd5cb3200dadb25ed660
#
_cell.length_a   1.000
_cell.length_b   1.000
_cell.length_c   1.000
_cell.angle_alpha   90.00
_cell.angle_beta   90.00
_cell.angle_gamma   90.00
#
_symmetry.space_group_name_H-M   'P 1'
#
loop_
_entity.id
_entity.type
_entity.pdbx_description
1 polymer ?
#
loop_
_entity_poly.entity_id
_entity_poly.type
_entity_poly.pdbx_seq_one_letter_code
_entity_poly.pdbx_strand_id
1 'polypeptide(L)'
;MLKETYLDNCKKLSNDAHTILVTRYFDGRRYGSYQENNIKERCMELSPSKKLLEKYKKNKINFKQLEQRYIIELNNPDAKKEMQRIKELSKTIDVYLVCYEKDSKQCHRSILLKLIKNEI
;
A
#
# COMPACT_ATOMS: atom_id res chain seq x y z
N MET A 1 10.58 -9.76 -6.53
CA MET A 1 11.05 -8.79 -5.52
C MET A 1 9.91 -7.87 -5.12
N LEU A 2 9.78 -7.56 -3.85
CA LEU A 2 8.74 -6.66 -3.35
C LEU A 2 9.26 -5.22 -3.29
N LYS A 3 8.53 -4.32 -3.93
CA LYS A 3 8.90 -2.91 -4.07
C LYS A 3 7.69 -2.03 -3.76
N GLU A 4 7.89 -0.73 -3.77
CA GLU A 4 6.81 0.25 -3.62
C GLU A 4 6.93 1.34 -4.67
N THR A 5 5.82 1.99 -4.98
CA THR A 5 5.81 3.13 -5.89
C THR A 5 4.58 4.01 -5.63
N TYR A 6 4.49 5.11 -6.35
CA TYR A 6 3.33 6.00 -6.29
C TYR A 6 2.57 5.97 -7.63
N LEU A 7 1.33 6.46 -7.61
CA LEU A 7 0.39 6.28 -8.72
C LEU A 7 0.94 6.76 -10.07
N ASP A 8 1.51 7.96 -10.13
CA ASP A 8 2.02 8.50 -11.39
C ASP A 8 3.15 7.66 -11.99
N ASN A 9 3.97 7.06 -11.14
CA ASN A 9 5.05 6.18 -11.61
C ASN A 9 4.55 4.79 -12.00
N CYS A 10 3.45 4.35 -11.40
CA CYS A 10 2.85 3.04 -11.67
C CYS A 10 2.51 2.88 -13.16
N LYS A 11 2.05 3.94 -13.81
CA LYS A 11 1.72 3.96 -15.25
C LYS A 11 2.91 3.61 -16.13
N LYS A 12 4.12 3.89 -15.65
CA LYS A 12 5.37 3.74 -16.41
C LYS A 12 6.01 2.38 -16.23
N LEU A 13 5.49 1.56 -15.34
CA LEU A 13 6.03 0.24 -15.06
C LEU A 13 5.73 -0.74 -16.19
N SER A 14 6.57 -1.77 -16.32
CA SER A 14 6.36 -2.87 -17.26
C SER A 14 5.01 -3.55 -16.99
N ASN A 15 4.36 -4.05 -18.03
CA ASN A 15 3.14 -4.84 -17.90
C ASN A 15 3.37 -6.15 -17.16
N ASP A 16 4.62 -6.60 -17.05
CA ASP A 16 4.97 -7.82 -16.32
C ASP A 16 5.02 -7.60 -14.81
N ALA A 17 5.10 -6.35 -14.36
CA ALA A 17 5.07 -6.02 -12.95
C ALA A 17 3.66 -6.20 -12.40
N HIS A 18 3.55 -6.79 -11.22
CA HIS A 18 2.28 -6.92 -10.53
C HIS A 18 2.12 -5.76 -9.55
N THR A 19 1.10 -4.94 -9.76
CA THR A 19 0.88 -3.71 -9.00
C THR A 19 -0.37 -3.86 -8.13
N ILE A 20 -0.23 -3.53 -6.85
CA ILE A 20 -1.29 -3.69 -5.85
C ILE A 20 -1.58 -2.33 -5.21
N LEU A 21 -2.76 -1.78 -5.47
CA LEU A 21 -3.19 -0.53 -4.84
C LEU A 21 -3.59 -0.81 -3.39
N VAL A 22 -2.92 -0.15 -2.45
CA VAL A 22 -3.13 -0.36 -1.01
C VAL A 22 -3.72 0.87 -0.33
N THR A 23 -4.29 1.79 -1.10
CA THR A 23 -5.01 2.95 -0.55
C THR A 23 -6.41 2.55 -0.15
N ARG A 24 -6.95 3.23 0.88
CA ARG A 24 -8.34 3.01 1.28
C ARG A 24 -9.32 3.58 0.27
N TYR A 25 -8.97 4.72 -0.33
CA TYR A 25 -9.82 5.41 -1.31
C TYR A 25 -9.12 5.49 -2.65
N PHE A 26 -9.91 5.41 -3.72
CA PHE A 26 -9.43 5.66 -5.08
C PHE A 26 -10.55 6.33 -5.87
N ASP A 27 -10.32 7.59 -6.25
CA ASP A 27 -11.29 8.34 -7.04
C ASP A 27 -11.00 8.18 -8.54
N GLY A 28 -11.78 7.31 -9.18
CA GLY A 28 -11.65 7.06 -10.62
C GLY A 28 -12.00 8.26 -11.48
N ARG A 29 -12.79 9.19 -10.97
CA ARG A 29 -13.13 10.43 -11.72
C ARG A 29 -11.90 11.33 -11.85
N ARG A 30 -11.06 11.35 -10.82
CA ARG A 30 -9.85 12.17 -10.77
C ARG A 30 -8.66 11.49 -11.45
N TYR A 31 -8.48 10.18 -11.20
CA TYR A 31 -7.27 9.46 -11.60
C TYR A 31 -7.46 8.53 -12.80
N GLY A 32 -8.70 8.24 -13.19
CA GLY A 32 -9.00 7.31 -14.27
C GLY A 32 -9.20 5.89 -13.77
N SER A 33 -9.21 4.93 -14.68
CA SER A 33 -9.43 3.52 -14.34
C SER A 33 -8.18 2.87 -13.74
N TYR A 34 -8.36 1.69 -13.16
CA TYR A 34 -7.24 0.88 -12.72
C TYR A 34 -6.34 0.53 -13.89
N GLN A 35 -6.94 0.16 -15.03
CA GLN A 35 -6.18 -0.20 -16.23
C GLN A 35 -5.32 0.95 -16.75
N GLU A 36 -5.88 2.16 -16.82
CA GLU A 36 -5.14 3.36 -17.24
C GLU A 36 -3.95 3.66 -16.34
N ASN A 37 -4.05 3.30 -15.07
CA ASN A 37 -3.01 3.51 -14.07
C ASN A 37 -2.10 2.29 -13.89
N ASN A 38 -2.27 1.26 -14.70
CA ASN A 38 -1.49 0.02 -14.62
C ASN A 38 -1.60 -0.67 -13.25
N ILE A 39 -2.80 -0.61 -12.65
CA ILE A 39 -3.10 -1.26 -11.38
C ILE A 39 -3.71 -2.63 -11.67
N LYS A 40 -3.06 -3.69 -11.21
CA LYS A 40 -3.49 -5.07 -11.45
C LYS A 40 -4.50 -5.57 -10.43
N GLU A 41 -4.38 -5.12 -9.19
CA GLU A 41 -5.34 -5.45 -8.13
C GLU A 41 -5.37 -4.38 -7.07
N ARG A 42 -6.42 -4.41 -6.23
CA ARG A 42 -6.55 -3.55 -5.07
C ARG A 42 -6.72 -4.41 -3.83
N CYS A 43 -5.99 -4.12 -2.76
CA CYS A 43 -6.06 -4.87 -1.52
C CYS A 43 -6.50 -3.96 -0.36
N MET A 44 -7.80 -3.91 -0.12
CA MET A 44 -8.40 -3.09 0.93
C MET A 44 -8.01 -3.54 2.33
N GLU A 45 -7.78 -4.84 2.50
CA GLU A 45 -7.41 -5.45 3.78
C GLU A 45 -6.09 -4.90 4.32
N LEU A 46 -5.27 -4.34 3.44
CA LEU A 46 -3.97 -3.76 3.80
C LEU A 46 -3.98 -2.24 3.88
N SER A 47 -5.14 -1.60 3.69
CA SER A 47 -5.25 -0.14 3.84
C SER A 47 -5.47 0.22 5.31
N PRO A 48 -4.98 1.39 5.76
CA PRO A 48 -5.32 1.89 7.11
C PRO A 48 -6.81 2.17 7.23
N SER A 49 -7.36 2.12 8.44
CA SER A 49 -8.75 2.45 8.67
C SER A 49 -9.04 3.93 8.38
N LYS A 50 -10.28 4.23 8.08
CA LYS A 50 -10.75 5.61 7.87
C LYS A 50 -10.42 6.48 9.08
N LYS A 51 -10.70 5.98 10.27
CA LYS A 51 -10.48 6.70 11.53
C LYS A 51 -9.00 7.03 11.74
N LEU A 52 -8.12 6.08 11.45
CA LEU A 52 -6.68 6.27 11.58
C LEU A 52 -6.16 7.31 10.57
N LEU A 53 -6.61 7.22 9.32
CA LEU A 53 -6.23 8.18 8.28
C LEU A 53 -6.70 9.60 8.60
N GLU A 54 -7.92 9.75 9.13
CA GLU A 54 -8.45 11.05 9.50
C GLU A 54 -7.62 11.70 10.62
N LYS A 55 -7.22 10.92 11.61
CA LYS A 55 -6.38 11.44 12.70
C LYS A 55 -5.04 11.93 12.19
N TYR A 56 -4.44 11.21 11.28
CA TYR A 56 -3.16 11.59 10.68
C TYR A 56 -3.31 12.86 9.82
N LYS A 57 -4.34 12.91 8.96
CA LYS A 57 -4.60 14.08 8.11
C LYS A 57 -4.89 15.34 8.90
N LYS A 58 -5.52 15.22 10.06
CA LYS A 58 -5.84 16.34 10.95
C LYS A 58 -4.70 16.68 11.91
N ASN A 59 -3.53 16.08 11.73
CA ASN A 59 -2.35 16.27 12.56
C ASN A 59 -2.58 15.94 14.04
N LYS A 60 -3.54 15.06 14.34
CA LYS A 60 -3.80 14.59 15.70
C LYS A 60 -2.79 13.54 16.16
N ILE A 61 -2.13 12.89 15.21
CA ILE A 61 -1.05 11.93 15.44
C ILE A 61 0.07 12.22 14.44
N ASN A 62 1.31 11.90 14.83
CA ASN A 62 2.46 12.00 13.95
C ASN A 62 2.65 10.70 13.16
N PHE A 63 3.64 10.68 12.26
CA PHE A 63 3.89 9.51 11.42
C PHE A 63 4.29 8.27 12.23
N LYS A 64 5.06 8.45 13.28
CA LYS A 64 5.47 7.34 14.15
C LYS A 64 4.26 6.70 14.84
N GLN A 65 3.31 7.53 15.29
CA GLN A 65 2.07 7.04 15.89
C GLN A 65 1.19 6.36 14.85
N LEU A 66 1.16 6.88 13.62
CA LEU A 66 0.47 6.24 12.51
C LEU A 66 1.05 4.84 12.27
N GLU A 67 2.36 4.72 12.23
CA GLU A 67 3.05 3.45 12.05
C GLU A 67 2.65 2.44 13.11
N GLN A 68 2.74 2.82 14.38
CA GLN A 68 2.42 1.95 15.50
C GLN A 68 0.97 1.44 15.44
N ARG A 69 0.04 2.35 15.18
CA ARG A 69 -1.40 2.01 15.12
C ARG A 69 -1.75 1.21 13.89
N TYR A 70 -1.13 1.49 12.76
CA TYR A 70 -1.34 0.76 11.52
C TYR A 70 -0.87 -0.69 11.66
N ILE A 71 0.29 -0.91 12.27
CA ILE A 71 0.80 -2.26 12.53
C ILE A 71 -0.19 -3.05 13.40
N ILE A 72 -0.79 -2.41 14.40
CA ILE A 72 -1.81 -3.04 15.24
C ILE A 72 -3.05 -3.40 14.40
N GLU A 73 -3.50 -2.49 13.53
CA GLU A 73 -4.65 -2.77 12.65
C GLU A 73 -4.40 -3.96 11.71
N LEU A 74 -3.17 -4.12 11.24
CA LEU A 74 -2.79 -5.22 10.36
C LEU A 74 -2.65 -6.56 11.08
N ASN A 75 -2.72 -6.57 12.40
CA ASN A 75 -2.64 -7.79 13.19
C ASN A 75 -4.00 -8.48 13.26
N ASN A 76 -4.49 -8.95 12.12
CA ASN A 76 -5.73 -9.70 11.98
C ASN A 76 -5.55 -10.79 10.91
N PRO A 77 -6.38 -11.86 10.93
CA PRO A 77 -6.19 -12.99 10.00
C PRO A 77 -6.24 -12.62 8.52
N ASP A 78 -7.16 -11.76 8.12
CA ASP A 78 -7.33 -11.38 6.71
C ASP A 78 -6.11 -10.61 6.19
N ALA A 79 -5.63 -9.62 6.95
CA ALA A 79 -4.46 -8.85 6.58
C ALA A 79 -3.21 -9.74 6.54
N LYS A 80 -3.04 -10.62 7.52
CA LYS A 80 -1.90 -11.54 7.57
C LYS A 80 -1.88 -12.48 6.39
N LYS A 81 -3.05 -12.99 5.98
CA LYS A 81 -3.18 -13.85 4.81
C LYS A 81 -2.75 -13.12 3.54
N GLU A 82 -3.21 -11.88 3.36
CA GLU A 82 -2.85 -11.07 2.21
C GLU A 82 -1.36 -10.72 2.19
N MET A 83 -0.78 -10.37 3.32
CA MET A 83 0.65 -10.11 3.42
C MET A 83 1.49 -11.33 3.05
N GLN A 84 1.07 -12.51 3.50
CA GLN A 84 1.76 -13.75 3.17
C GLN A 84 1.65 -14.08 1.67
N ARG A 85 0.46 -13.88 1.10
CA ARG A 85 0.22 -14.08 -0.34
C ARG A 85 1.14 -13.19 -1.18
N ILE A 86 1.24 -11.91 -0.81
CA ILE A 86 2.08 -10.94 -1.51
C ILE A 86 3.56 -11.31 -1.38
N LYS A 87 3.98 -11.70 -0.20
CA LYS A 87 5.35 -12.12 0.06
C LYS A 87 5.74 -13.31 -0.83
N GLU A 88 4.87 -14.32 -0.90
CA GLU A 88 5.11 -15.49 -1.75
C GLU A 88 5.14 -15.13 -3.24
N LEU A 89 4.20 -14.30 -3.67
CA LEU A 89 4.14 -13.85 -5.07
C LEU A 89 5.41 -13.11 -5.47
N SER A 90 5.94 -12.28 -4.58
CA SER A 90 7.14 -11.47 -4.85
C SER A 90 8.42 -12.29 -5.01
N LYS A 91 8.39 -13.57 -4.66
CA LYS A 91 9.54 -14.47 -4.86
C LYS A 91 9.72 -14.84 -6.32
N THR A 92 8.66 -14.78 -7.13
CA THR A 92 8.69 -15.19 -8.54
C THR A 92 8.55 -14.03 -9.51
N ILE A 93 7.92 -12.93 -9.13
CA ILE A 93 7.74 -11.74 -9.97
C ILE A 93 7.98 -10.47 -9.17
N ASP A 94 8.13 -9.36 -9.86
CA ASP A 94 8.20 -8.05 -9.22
C ASP A 94 6.80 -7.61 -8.82
N VAL A 95 6.62 -7.31 -7.53
CA VAL A 95 5.36 -6.82 -6.95
C VAL A 95 5.59 -5.44 -6.39
N TYR A 96 4.70 -4.50 -6.73
CA TYR A 96 4.75 -3.12 -6.28
C TYR A 96 3.53 -2.79 -5.44
N LEU A 97 3.76 -2.28 -4.23
CA LEU A 97 2.72 -1.68 -3.41
C LEU A 97 2.55 -0.23 -3.87
N VAL A 98 1.33 0.17 -4.21
CA VAL A 98 1.04 1.46 -4.84
C VAL A 98 0.17 2.34 -3.94
N CYS A 99 0.53 3.60 -3.83
CA CYS A 99 -0.18 4.61 -3.06
C CYS A 99 -0.08 5.95 -3.80
N TYR A 100 -0.72 7.00 -3.30
CA TYR A 100 -0.69 8.31 -3.97
C TYR A 100 0.59 9.09 -3.71
N GLU A 101 1.10 9.02 -2.49
CA GLU A 101 2.20 9.88 -2.04
C GLU A 101 3.49 9.56 -2.77
N LYS A 102 4.11 10.57 -3.37
CA LYS A 102 5.42 10.43 -3.99
C LYS A 102 6.49 10.10 -2.96
N ASP A 103 6.45 10.77 -1.80
CA ASP A 103 7.41 10.54 -0.72
C ASP A 103 6.99 9.33 0.12
N SER A 104 7.73 8.23 -0.03
CA SER A 104 7.47 6.99 0.69
C SER A 104 7.64 7.13 2.20
N LYS A 105 8.44 8.09 2.66
CA LYS A 105 8.67 8.32 4.10
C LYS A 105 7.43 8.80 4.82
N GLN A 106 6.46 9.34 4.09
CA GLN A 106 5.22 9.87 4.64
C GLN A 106 4.00 9.04 4.26
N CYS A 107 4.20 7.85 3.70
CA CYS A 107 3.11 7.01 3.23
C CYS A 107 3.10 5.64 3.92
N HIS A 108 1.89 5.16 4.20
CA HIS A 108 1.70 3.85 4.84
C HIS A 108 2.27 2.67 4.04
N ARG A 109 2.46 2.82 2.71
CA ARG A 109 3.03 1.73 1.90
C ARG A 109 4.45 1.38 2.32
N SER A 110 5.23 2.35 2.82
CA SER A 110 6.58 2.08 3.30
C SER A 110 6.56 1.25 4.59
N ILE A 111 5.58 1.49 5.45
CA ILE A 111 5.37 0.72 6.67
C ILE A 111 4.98 -0.72 6.30
N LEU A 112 4.03 -0.86 5.38
CA LEU A 112 3.56 -2.15 4.90
C LEU A 112 4.68 -2.95 4.24
N LEU A 113 5.50 -2.30 3.42
CA LEU A 113 6.65 -2.93 2.76
C LEU A 113 7.61 -3.54 3.79
N LYS A 114 7.98 -2.76 4.81
CA LYS A 114 8.87 -3.22 5.87
C LYS A 114 8.26 -4.37 6.66
N LEU A 115 6.97 -4.28 6.95
CA LEU A 115 6.28 -5.32 7.71
C LEU A 115 6.26 -6.65 6.94
N ILE A 116 5.94 -6.62 5.65
CA ILE A 116 5.91 -7.81 4.81
C ILE A 116 7.31 -8.42 4.70
N LYS A 117 8.35 -7.59 4.61
CA LYS A 117 9.74 -8.04 4.54
C LYS A 117 10.33 -8.44 5.90
N ASN A 118 9.57 -8.32 6.97
CA ASN A 118 10.04 -8.57 8.34
C ASN A 118 11.19 -7.65 8.77
N GLU A 119 11.17 -6.39 8.36
CA GLU A 119 12.19 -5.40 8.72
C GLU A 119 11.80 -4.55 9.94
N ILE A 120 10.60 -4.78 10.49
CA ILE A 120 10.14 -4.16 11.73
C ILE A 120 9.37 -5.15 12.58
#